data_b626a4682f14199ace8149bb8adcbf23
#
_entry.id   b626a4682f14199ace8149bb8adcbf23
#
_cell.length_a   1.000
_cell.length_b   1.000
_cell.length_c   1.000
_cell.angle_alpha   90.00
_cell.angle_beta   90.00
_cell.angle_gamma   90.00
#
_symmetry.space_group_name_H-M   'P 1'
#
loop_
_entity.id
_entity.type
_entity.pdbx_description
1 polymer ?
#
loop_
_entity_poly.entity_id
_entity_poly.type
_entity_poly.pdbx_seq_one_letter_code
_entity_poly.pdbx_strand_id
1 'polypeptide(L)'
;MLALFHRERTGEGQWVHTSLLESMLCKLDFQGARYTMSGEVAEQQGNDHPTQVPMGTFLAKDGHVNIAAFGDRMWGRFCEALGANELFADLRYLNVKDRMTYKDDVKRDMNSVTVNFSVSELVERLNSAGVPCGPSNNIGQAFEDEQVKHLKMAKPAPAKTQDS
;
A
#
# COMPACT_ATOMS: atom_id res chain seq x y z
N MET A 1 4.13 18.82 21.59
CA MET A 1 4.89 18.14 22.69
C MET A 1 6.33 18.65 22.79
N LEU A 2 7.13 18.65 21.70
CA LEU A 2 8.54 19.11 21.74
C LEU A 2 8.68 20.54 22.28
N ALA A 3 7.83 21.47 21.86
CA ALA A 3 7.83 22.85 22.37
C ALA A 3 7.52 22.96 23.88
N LEU A 4 6.61 22.11 24.38
CA LEU A 4 6.33 22.05 25.80
C LEU A 4 7.52 21.48 26.59
N PHE A 5 8.12 20.42 26.07
CA PHE A 5 9.30 19.82 26.68
C PHE A 5 10.50 20.80 26.71
N HIS A 6 10.67 21.59 25.64
CA HIS A 6 11.68 22.65 25.61
C HIS A 6 11.41 23.70 26.69
N ARG A 7 10.16 24.19 26.76
CA ARG A 7 9.76 25.18 27.79
C ARG A 7 9.98 24.67 29.21
N GLU A 8 9.65 23.42 29.50
CA GLU A 8 9.87 22.85 30.85
C GLU A 8 11.35 22.80 31.24
N ARG A 9 12.26 22.70 30.29
CA ARG A 9 13.72 22.63 30.53
C ARG A 9 14.40 24.00 30.55
N THR A 10 13.94 24.93 29.75
CA THR A 10 14.60 26.22 29.49
C THR A 10 13.84 27.43 30.08
N GLY A 11 12.57 27.27 30.38
CA GLY A 11 11.67 28.37 30.71
C GLY A 11 11.20 29.19 29.49
N GLU A 12 11.71 28.88 28.26
CA GLU A 12 11.42 29.64 27.05
C GLU A 12 10.26 29.02 26.28
N GLY A 13 9.21 29.80 26.03
CA GLY A 13 8.11 29.41 25.15
C GLY A 13 8.44 29.68 23.68
N GLN A 14 7.71 29.03 22.79
CA GLN A 14 7.84 29.26 21.35
C GLN A 14 6.48 29.18 20.67
N TRP A 15 6.35 29.88 19.55
CA TRP A 15 5.19 29.78 18.69
C TRP A 15 5.24 28.46 17.90
N VAL A 16 4.18 27.69 17.97
CA VAL A 16 4.00 26.45 17.18
C VAL A 16 2.79 26.65 16.28
N HIS A 17 3.00 26.53 14.98
CA HIS A 17 1.94 26.61 14.00
C HIS A 17 1.98 25.41 13.06
N THR A 18 0.89 25.15 12.40
CA THR A 18 0.74 24.20 11.30
C THR A 18 -0.38 24.68 10.40
N SER A 19 -0.35 24.23 9.15
CA SER A 19 -1.41 24.49 8.18
C SER A 19 -1.78 23.22 7.43
N LEU A 20 -2.92 23.22 6.77
CA LEU A 20 -3.32 22.11 5.89
C LEU A 20 -2.29 21.90 4.77
N LEU A 21 -1.77 22.98 4.19
CA LEU A 21 -0.75 22.91 3.14
C LEU A 21 0.51 22.20 3.63
N GLU A 22 1.08 22.63 4.76
CA GLU A 22 2.27 22.01 5.35
C GLU A 22 2.05 20.53 5.65
N SER A 23 0.90 20.20 6.24
CA SER A 23 0.54 18.83 6.58
C SER A 23 0.39 17.96 5.33
N MET A 24 -0.19 18.48 4.26
CA MET A 24 -0.34 17.74 3.00
C MET A 24 0.98 17.58 2.26
N LEU A 25 1.86 18.60 2.27
CA LEU A 25 3.21 18.49 1.70
C LEU A 25 4.05 17.43 2.42
N CYS A 26 3.96 17.35 3.75
CA CYS A 26 4.62 16.29 4.52
C CYS A 26 4.15 14.87 4.14
N LYS A 27 2.91 14.72 3.70
CA LYS A 27 2.36 13.43 3.25
C LYS A 27 2.82 13.00 1.86
N LEU A 28 3.49 13.85 1.11
CA LEU A 28 4.08 13.45 -0.17
C LEU A 28 5.22 12.44 0.01
N ASP A 29 5.79 12.37 1.20
CA ASP A 29 6.82 11.40 1.60
C ASP A 29 7.95 11.31 0.55
N PHE A 30 8.27 10.09 0.09
CA PHE A 30 9.34 9.87 -0.90
C PHE A 30 9.10 10.58 -2.24
N GLN A 31 7.87 10.86 -2.64
CA GLN A 31 7.58 11.61 -3.86
C GLN A 31 8.03 13.07 -3.75
N GLY A 32 7.82 13.67 -2.57
CA GLY A 32 8.36 15.01 -2.27
C GLY A 32 9.89 15.01 -2.28
N ALA A 33 10.51 13.96 -1.72
CA ALA A 33 11.97 13.81 -1.73
C ALA A 33 12.53 13.64 -3.17
N ARG A 34 11.90 12.84 -4.03
CA ARG A 34 12.29 12.70 -5.45
C ARG A 34 12.33 14.06 -6.15
N TYR A 35 11.29 14.86 -5.98
CA TYR A 35 11.25 16.19 -6.61
C TYR A 35 12.32 17.13 -6.04
N THR A 36 12.46 17.22 -4.72
CA THR A 36 13.40 18.18 -4.08
C THR A 36 14.87 17.79 -4.26
N MET A 37 15.17 16.49 -4.45
CA MET A 37 16.54 16.01 -4.60
C MET A 37 16.97 15.86 -6.07
N SER A 38 16.06 15.46 -6.97
CA SER A 38 16.39 15.15 -8.36
C SER A 38 15.58 15.94 -9.40
N GLY A 39 14.62 16.77 -8.98
CA GLY A 39 13.73 17.50 -9.88
C GLY A 39 12.70 16.62 -10.59
N GLU A 40 12.59 15.35 -10.22
CA GLU A 40 11.69 14.41 -10.87
C GLU A 40 10.23 14.62 -10.43
N VAL A 41 9.39 15.01 -11.38
CA VAL A 41 7.96 15.20 -11.13
C VAL A 41 7.25 13.86 -11.20
N ALA A 42 6.58 13.47 -10.11
CA ALA A 42 5.79 12.26 -10.07
C ALA A 42 4.51 12.40 -10.90
N GLU A 43 4.26 11.42 -11.76
CA GLU A 43 3.02 11.31 -12.53
C GLU A 43 1.95 10.53 -11.74
N GLN A 44 0.70 10.62 -12.19
CA GLN A 44 -0.40 9.84 -11.62
C GLN A 44 -0.21 8.35 -11.92
N GLN A 45 -0.23 7.52 -10.88
CA GLN A 45 -0.02 6.07 -10.97
C GLN A 45 -1.27 5.23 -10.64
N GLY A 46 -2.39 5.87 -10.30
CA GLY A 46 -3.57 5.16 -9.81
C GLY A 46 -3.27 4.44 -8.49
N ASN A 47 -3.50 3.13 -8.48
CA ASN A 47 -3.27 2.28 -7.30
C ASN A 47 -1.96 1.48 -7.37
N ASP A 48 -1.05 1.84 -8.27
CA ASP A 48 0.20 1.15 -8.45
C ASP A 48 1.38 1.94 -7.88
N HIS A 49 2.41 1.23 -7.42
CA HIS A 49 3.62 1.88 -6.93
C HIS A 49 4.44 2.47 -8.09
N PRO A 50 4.90 3.72 -7.99
CA PRO A 50 5.54 4.41 -9.11
C PRO A 50 6.90 3.84 -9.52
N THR A 51 7.62 3.16 -8.62
CA THR A 51 9.00 2.71 -8.84
C THR A 51 9.24 1.24 -8.52
N GLN A 52 8.21 0.52 -8.04
CA GLN A 52 8.34 -0.89 -7.67
C GLN A 52 7.27 -1.72 -8.38
N VAL A 53 7.69 -2.53 -9.34
CA VAL A 53 6.79 -3.36 -10.16
C VAL A 53 7.16 -4.83 -10.01
N PRO A 54 6.16 -5.71 -9.76
CA PRO A 54 4.74 -5.39 -9.51
C PRO A 54 4.46 -5.08 -8.03
N MET A 55 3.85 -3.94 -7.76
CA MET A 55 3.32 -3.57 -6.46
C MET A 55 2.11 -2.65 -6.67
N GLY A 56 0.94 -3.06 -6.19
CA GLY A 56 -0.31 -2.32 -6.39
C GLY A 56 -1.54 -3.17 -6.16
N THR A 57 -2.67 -2.71 -6.71
CA THR A 57 -3.98 -3.38 -6.59
C THR A 57 -4.27 -4.25 -7.80
N PHE A 58 -4.66 -5.49 -7.60
CA PHE A 58 -4.96 -6.49 -8.64
C PHE A 58 -6.38 -7.02 -8.50
N LEU A 59 -6.93 -7.51 -9.62
CA LEU A 59 -8.24 -8.14 -9.67
C LEU A 59 -8.21 -9.53 -9.03
N ALA A 60 -9.23 -9.84 -8.25
CA ALA A 60 -9.56 -11.19 -7.82
C ALA A 60 -10.94 -11.58 -8.38
N LYS A 61 -11.32 -12.84 -8.25
CA LYS A 61 -12.62 -13.35 -8.73
C LYS A 61 -13.82 -12.61 -8.10
N ASP A 62 -13.69 -12.19 -6.87
CA ASP A 62 -14.76 -11.62 -6.03
C ASP A 62 -14.42 -10.25 -5.44
N GLY A 63 -13.35 -9.61 -5.91
CA GLY A 63 -12.94 -8.30 -5.40
C GLY A 63 -11.57 -7.87 -5.89
N HIS A 64 -10.84 -7.18 -5.01
CA HIS A 64 -9.50 -6.68 -5.28
C HIS A 64 -8.57 -7.02 -4.13
N VAL A 65 -7.29 -7.22 -4.46
CA VAL A 65 -6.20 -7.44 -3.51
C VAL A 65 -5.05 -6.49 -3.78
N ASN A 66 -4.36 -6.08 -2.73
CA ASN A 66 -3.08 -5.41 -2.85
C ASN A 66 -1.97 -6.46 -2.76
N ILE A 67 -1.07 -6.47 -3.74
CA ILE A 67 0.05 -7.42 -3.81
C ILE A 67 1.35 -6.63 -3.92
N ALA A 68 2.39 -7.05 -3.18
CA ALA A 68 3.73 -6.51 -3.27
C ALA A 68 4.73 -7.62 -3.65
N ALA A 69 4.80 -7.92 -4.96
CA ALA A 69 5.70 -8.94 -5.50
C ALA A 69 6.92 -8.34 -6.22
N PHE A 70 7.39 -7.17 -5.77
CA PHE A 70 8.54 -6.52 -6.35
C PHE A 70 9.86 -7.24 -6.00
N GLY A 71 10.85 -7.07 -6.88
CA GLY A 71 12.12 -7.79 -6.79
C GLY A 71 12.03 -9.22 -7.36
N ASP A 72 13.16 -9.76 -7.79
CA ASP A 72 13.19 -11.03 -8.53
C ASP A 72 12.77 -12.21 -7.65
N ARG A 73 13.15 -12.18 -6.38
CA ARG A 73 12.80 -13.23 -5.42
C ARG A 73 11.29 -13.28 -5.15
N MET A 74 10.64 -12.12 -4.95
CA MET A 74 9.20 -12.06 -4.68
C MET A 74 8.39 -12.39 -5.93
N TRP A 75 8.85 -11.96 -7.10
CA TRP A 75 8.28 -12.33 -8.38
C TRP A 75 8.26 -13.84 -8.59
N GLY A 76 9.39 -14.52 -8.34
CA GLY A 76 9.45 -15.98 -8.43
C GLY A 76 8.48 -16.69 -7.49
N ARG A 77 8.40 -16.24 -6.22
CA ARG A 77 7.45 -16.78 -5.25
C ARG A 77 5.98 -16.56 -5.64
N PHE A 78 5.66 -15.39 -6.17
CA PHE A 78 4.32 -15.09 -6.70
C PHE A 78 3.94 -16.07 -7.82
N CYS A 79 4.81 -16.24 -8.80
CA CYS A 79 4.56 -17.15 -9.91
C CYS A 79 4.43 -18.61 -9.47
N GLU A 80 5.28 -19.07 -8.55
CA GLU A 80 5.22 -20.41 -7.97
C GLU A 80 3.93 -20.65 -7.19
N ALA A 81 3.55 -19.70 -6.29
CA ALA A 81 2.37 -19.83 -5.45
C ALA A 81 1.05 -19.93 -6.22
N LEU A 82 0.98 -19.29 -7.37
CA LEU A 82 -0.21 -19.29 -8.24
C LEU A 82 -0.10 -20.22 -9.45
N GLY A 83 1.02 -20.95 -9.60
CA GLY A 83 1.25 -21.82 -10.75
C GLY A 83 1.42 -21.07 -12.07
N ALA A 84 1.83 -19.80 -12.03
CA ALA A 84 1.96 -18.90 -13.18
C ALA A 84 3.31 -19.08 -13.90
N ASN A 85 3.62 -20.32 -14.32
CA ASN A 85 4.90 -20.67 -14.93
C ASN A 85 5.18 -19.90 -16.24
N GLU A 86 4.15 -19.61 -17.01
CA GLU A 86 4.26 -18.85 -18.25
C GLU A 86 4.72 -17.41 -17.97
N LEU A 87 4.18 -16.78 -16.94
CA LEU A 87 4.63 -15.45 -16.51
C LEU A 87 6.08 -15.46 -16.02
N PHE A 88 6.48 -16.51 -15.31
CA PHE A 88 7.85 -16.65 -14.83
C PHE A 88 8.85 -16.83 -15.96
N ALA A 89 8.47 -17.53 -17.03
CA ALA A 89 9.30 -17.81 -18.20
C ALA A 89 9.30 -16.67 -19.24
N ASP A 90 8.44 -15.67 -19.10
CA ASP A 90 8.33 -14.58 -20.07
C ASP A 90 9.57 -13.67 -20.02
N LEU A 91 10.25 -13.57 -21.19
CA LEU A 91 11.47 -12.78 -21.33
C LEU A 91 11.30 -11.29 -21.03
N ARG A 92 10.06 -10.77 -21.11
CA ARG A 92 9.72 -9.38 -20.74
C ARG A 92 9.79 -9.13 -19.24
N TYR A 93 9.83 -10.19 -18.40
CA TYR A 93 9.68 -10.09 -16.96
C TYR A 93 10.85 -10.65 -16.15
N LEU A 94 12.00 -10.92 -16.80
CA LEU A 94 13.14 -11.62 -16.22
C LEU A 94 13.73 -10.94 -14.99
N ASN A 95 13.73 -9.63 -14.96
CA ASN A 95 14.30 -8.86 -13.85
C ASN A 95 13.49 -7.60 -13.54
N VAL A 96 13.84 -6.91 -12.46
CA VAL A 96 13.16 -5.70 -12.00
C VAL A 96 13.09 -4.61 -13.06
N LYS A 97 14.18 -4.39 -13.82
CA LYS A 97 14.25 -3.35 -14.84
C LYS A 97 13.31 -3.66 -16.01
N ASP A 98 13.28 -4.91 -16.43
CA ASP A 98 12.41 -5.35 -17.53
C ASP A 98 10.94 -5.21 -17.11
N ARG A 99 10.57 -5.68 -15.92
CA ARG A 99 9.20 -5.52 -15.38
C ARG A 99 8.79 -4.06 -15.27
N MET A 100 9.71 -3.17 -14.92
CA MET A 100 9.44 -1.72 -14.89
C MET A 100 9.18 -1.16 -16.29
N THR A 101 9.91 -1.63 -17.30
CA THR A 101 9.72 -1.23 -18.69
C THR A 101 8.36 -1.70 -19.23
N TYR A 102 7.94 -2.91 -18.86
CA TYR A 102 6.68 -3.53 -19.30
C TYR A 102 5.59 -3.50 -18.21
N LYS A 103 5.56 -2.44 -17.37
CA LYS A 103 4.69 -2.39 -16.19
C LYS A 103 3.21 -2.65 -16.49
N ASP A 104 2.70 -2.11 -17.61
CA ASP A 104 1.30 -2.26 -17.99
C ASP A 104 0.98 -3.69 -18.45
N ASP A 105 1.93 -4.32 -19.14
CA ASP A 105 1.82 -5.74 -19.52
C ASP A 105 1.88 -6.64 -18.28
N VAL A 106 2.81 -6.41 -17.37
CA VAL A 106 2.89 -7.13 -16.08
C VAL A 106 1.56 -7.03 -15.34
N LYS A 107 0.99 -5.83 -15.25
CA LYS A 107 -0.30 -5.59 -14.59
C LYS A 107 -1.42 -6.40 -15.24
N ARG A 108 -1.55 -6.31 -16.55
CA ARG A 108 -2.55 -7.05 -17.33
C ARG A 108 -2.40 -8.55 -17.14
N ASP A 109 -1.19 -9.06 -17.31
CA ASP A 109 -0.92 -10.49 -17.32
C ASP A 109 -1.02 -11.09 -15.90
N MET A 110 -0.64 -10.35 -14.85
CA MET A 110 -0.95 -10.74 -13.46
C MET A 110 -2.45 -10.80 -13.20
N ASN A 111 -3.22 -9.82 -13.66
CA ASN A 111 -4.67 -9.83 -13.51
C ASN A 111 -5.31 -11.05 -14.17
N SER A 112 -4.81 -11.50 -15.33
CA SER A 112 -5.31 -12.71 -15.99
C SER A 112 -5.13 -13.98 -15.14
N VAL A 113 -4.12 -14.00 -14.27
CA VAL A 113 -3.89 -15.09 -13.31
C VAL A 113 -4.74 -14.91 -12.06
N THR A 114 -4.66 -13.73 -11.43
CA THR A 114 -5.26 -13.49 -10.11
C THR A 114 -6.79 -13.54 -10.14
N VAL A 115 -7.44 -13.17 -11.24
CA VAL A 115 -8.90 -13.20 -11.41
C VAL A 115 -9.49 -14.61 -11.27
N ASN A 116 -8.68 -15.66 -11.38
CA ASN A 116 -9.12 -17.05 -11.23
C ASN A 116 -9.23 -17.49 -9.75
N PHE A 117 -8.77 -16.68 -8.81
CA PHE A 117 -8.77 -16.96 -7.37
C PHE A 117 -9.64 -15.94 -6.63
N SER A 118 -10.28 -16.38 -5.56
CA SER A 118 -10.95 -15.47 -4.63
C SER A 118 -9.94 -14.62 -3.84
N VAL A 119 -10.41 -13.52 -3.25
CA VAL A 119 -9.58 -12.67 -2.36
C VAL A 119 -8.96 -13.50 -1.24
N SER A 120 -9.74 -14.37 -0.60
CA SER A 120 -9.26 -15.19 0.51
C SER A 120 -8.18 -16.21 0.07
N GLU A 121 -8.36 -16.87 -1.09
CA GLU A 121 -7.38 -17.78 -1.65
C GLU A 121 -6.06 -17.07 -2.01
N LEU A 122 -6.13 -15.87 -2.61
CA LEU A 122 -4.93 -15.08 -2.92
C LEU A 122 -4.18 -14.68 -1.66
N VAL A 123 -4.89 -14.19 -0.65
CA VAL A 123 -4.30 -13.76 0.63
C VAL A 123 -3.61 -14.95 1.33
N GLU A 124 -4.27 -16.10 1.40
CA GLU A 124 -3.71 -17.30 2.02
C GLU A 124 -2.47 -17.81 1.25
N ARG A 125 -2.59 -18.06 -0.05
CA ARG A 125 -1.51 -18.62 -0.87
C ARG A 125 -0.28 -17.73 -0.92
N LEU A 126 -0.48 -16.42 -1.17
CA LEU A 126 0.63 -15.49 -1.32
C LEU A 126 1.33 -15.21 0.00
N ASN A 127 0.60 -15.00 1.09
CA ASN A 127 1.22 -14.81 2.41
C ASN A 127 1.95 -16.06 2.88
N SER A 128 1.42 -17.26 2.63
CA SER A 128 2.11 -18.53 2.93
C SER A 128 3.42 -18.70 2.14
N ALA A 129 3.46 -18.18 0.91
CA ALA A 129 4.69 -18.12 0.11
C ALA A 129 5.61 -16.94 0.49
N GLY A 130 5.23 -16.10 1.46
CA GLY A 130 5.98 -14.93 1.89
C GLY A 130 5.93 -13.77 0.90
N VAL A 131 4.87 -13.69 0.07
CA VAL A 131 4.55 -12.55 -0.79
C VAL A 131 3.46 -11.73 -0.10
N PRO A 132 3.73 -10.48 0.30
CA PRO A 132 2.73 -9.65 0.97
C PRO A 132 1.48 -9.47 0.10
N CYS A 133 0.34 -9.87 0.66
CA CYS A 133 -0.96 -9.75 0.02
C CYS A 133 -2.03 -9.43 1.08
N GLY A 134 -2.92 -8.50 0.75
CA GLY A 134 -4.04 -8.13 1.60
C GLY A 134 -5.27 -7.75 0.79
N PRO A 135 -6.48 -7.86 1.36
CA PRO A 135 -7.71 -7.46 0.69
C PRO A 135 -7.81 -5.94 0.54
N SER A 136 -8.48 -5.48 -0.50
CA SER A 136 -8.92 -4.08 -0.61
C SER A 136 -10.28 -3.94 0.07
N ASN A 137 -10.26 -3.56 1.34
CA ASN A 137 -11.44 -3.43 2.17
C ASN A 137 -12.16 -2.09 1.95
N ASN A 138 -13.48 -2.10 1.96
CA ASN A 138 -14.25 -0.89 2.22
C ASN A 138 -14.15 -0.50 3.72
N ILE A 139 -14.67 0.69 4.07
CA ILE A 139 -14.57 1.20 5.45
C ILE A 139 -15.22 0.25 6.46
N GLY A 140 -16.38 -0.32 6.14
CA GLY A 140 -17.06 -1.27 7.02
C GLY A 140 -16.21 -2.52 7.26
N GLN A 141 -15.69 -3.11 6.19
CA GLN A 141 -14.80 -4.29 6.27
C GLN A 141 -13.51 -3.99 7.05
N ALA A 142 -12.96 -2.78 6.91
CA ALA A 142 -11.77 -2.38 7.67
C ALA A 142 -12.04 -2.35 9.19
N PHE A 143 -13.23 -1.87 9.63
CA PHE A 143 -13.59 -1.90 11.05
C PHE A 143 -14.01 -3.27 11.56
N GLU A 144 -14.37 -4.21 10.68
CA GLU A 144 -14.64 -5.60 11.00
C GLU A 144 -13.37 -6.48 11.09
N ASP A 145 -12.22 -5.97 10.64
CA ASP A 145 -10.94 -6.66 10.72
C ASP A 145 -10.58 -6.98 12.18
N GLU A 146 -10.11 -8.22 12.42
CA GLU A 146 -9.82 -8.71 13.77
C GLU A 146 -8.71 -7.91 14.46
N GLN A 147 -7.69 -7.47 13.72
CA GLN A 147 -6.61 -6.64 14.26
C GLN A 147 -7.11 -5.26 14.64
N VAL A 148 -7.97 -4.65 13.82
CA VAL A 148 -8.58 -3.34 14.10
C VAL A 148 -9.47 -3.42 15.36
N LYS A 149 -10.26 -4.51 15.50
CA LYS A 149 -11.06 -4.79 16.70
C LYS A 149 -10.18 -5.03 17.93
N HIS A 150 -9.10 -5.81 17.79
CA HIS A 150 -8.15 -6.06 18.88
C HIS A 150 -7.51 -4.75 19.39
N LEU A 151 -7.13 -3.87 18.48
CA LEU A 151 -6.54 -2.56 18.80
C LEU A 151 -7.56 -1.57 19.37
N LYS A 152 -8.86 -1.90 19.36
CA LYS A 152 -9.95 -1.03 19.84
C LYS A 152 -9.89 0.36 19.21
N MET A 153 -9.68 0.40 17.89
CA MET A 153 -9.56 1.66 17.14
C MET A 153 -10.85 2.49 17.15
N ALA A 154 -12.02 1.84 17.22
CA ALA A 154 -13.30 2.48 17.42
C ALA A 154 -13.81 2.24 18.85
N LYS A 155 -14.15 3.32 19.54
CA LYS A 155 -14.76 3.25 20.88
C LYS A 155 -16.09 3.99 20.89
N PRO A 156 -17.14 3.43 21.53
CA PRO A 156 -18.37 4.18 21.75
C PRO A 156 -18.06 5.44 22.56
N ALA A 157 -18.49 6.58 22.06
CA ALA A 157 -18.49 7.83 22.83
C ALA A 157 -19.90 8.03 23.40
N PRO A 158 -20.04 8.42 24.70
CA PRO A 158 -21.34 8.80 25.24
C PRO A 158 -21.84 10.04 24.47
N ALA A 159 -22.85 9.85 23.63
CA ALA A 159 -23.56 10.98 23.03
C ALA A 159 -24.38 11.63 24.16
N LYS A 160 -24.15 12.91 24.44
CA LYS A 160 -25.16 13.71 25.14
C LYS A 160 -26.33 13.82 24.17
N THR A 161 -27.43 13.14 24.47
CA THR A 161 -28.71 13.47 23.85
C THR A 161 -28.93 14.96 24.11
N GLN A 162 -28.96 15.75 23.05
CA GLN A 162 -29.54 17.08 23.14
C GLN A 162 -31.04 16.83 23.30
N ASP A 163 -31.47 16.81 24.55
CA ASP A 163 -32.90 17.02 24.86
C ASP A 163 -33.23 18.44 24.39
N SER A 164 -34.06 18.47 23.32
CA SER A 164 -34.66 19.66 22.74
C SER A 164 -35.56 20.39 23.73
#